data_88f9c64dc7719d557e01025cd1a3c61a
#
_entry.id   88f9c64dc7719d557e01025cd1a3c61a
#
_cell.length_a   1.000
_cell.length_b   1.000
_cell.length_c   1.000
_cell.angle_alpha   90.00
_cell.angle_beta   90.00
_cell.angle_gamma   90.00
#
_symmetry.space_group_name_H-M   'P 1'
#
loop_
_entity.id
_entity.type
_entity.pdbx_description
1 polymer ?
#
loop_
_entity_poly.entity_id
_entity_poly.type
_entity_poly.pdbx_seq_one_letter_code
_entity_poly.pdbx_strand_id
1 'polypeptide(L)'
;MALKYTKLERNWVMYDVGNSALVLLNTSVVPIYFNAINTGAHPAELVTAWANAQTIASLVVALLMPILGSLADYAGNKIKFFMGFFLTGLVLCLAQAIPMSAAVFLVVYVLCTIGLNSSMTFYDAMLTDVTTDERMDSVSSSGYAWGYVGSTIPFILCIALIFGGPSILGLDTLTCTRLTFLITGAWWLAFTIPLLRTYKQRFGKEREGGAAGVLHNIALTFKGLLTTMRRIAHDRVLLVFMVAFFFYIDGVHTVISMATSYGAALGIDSTQLVLALLVTQFVAFPSAIIYGKLAGRVGTLQMIIVAVAAYVGIVLFAAFFLKTAVEFWILAILVGMFQGGVQALSRSYFGKIIPKERSNEYYGFFDIFGRYASVMGTLLVSVVTSLTHDPSLGVLSIGILLVVGLVMLVKLSRMQAARA
;
A
#
# COMPACT_ATOMS: atom_id res chain seq x y z
N MET A 1 -26.36 2.10 -14.91
CA MET A 1 -25.66 1.40 -16.00
C MET A 1 -24.34 0.88 -15.43
N ALA A 2 -24.06 -0.43 -15.44
CA ALA A 2 -22.77 -0.96 -14.99
C ALA A 2 -21.69 -0.45 -15.96
N LEU A 3 -20.69 0.27 -15.45
CA LEU A 3 -19.56 0.73 -16.24
C LEU A 3 -18.82 -0.49 -16.82
N LYS A 4 -18.91 -0.66 -18.12
CA LYS A 4 -18.16 -1.72 -18.81
C LYS A 4 -16.69 -1.27 -18.90
N TYR A 5 -15.80 -1.94 -18.16
CA TYR A 5 -14.36 -1.64 -18.18
C TYR A 5 -13.77 -1.89 -19.57
N THR A 6 -12.88 -1.01 -20.01
CA THR A 6 -12.05 -1.25 -21.19
C THR A 6 -11.09 -2.42 -20.92
N LYS A 7 -10.52 -3.00 -21.97
CA LYS A 7 -9.53 -4.08 -21.83
C LYS A 7 -8.32 -3.61 -21.01
N LEU A 8 -7.88 -2.36 -21.23
CA LEU A 8 -6.74 -1.80 -20.51
C LEU A 8 -7.04 -1.57 -19.03
N GLU A 9 -8.21 -0.99 -18.69
CA GLU A 9 -8.64 -0.81 -17.30
C GLU A 9 -8.73 -2.14 -16.56
N ARG A 10 -9.30 -3.18 -17.18
CA ARG A 10 -9.39 -4.52 -16.59
C ARG A 10 -8.01 -5.11 -16.35
N ASN A 11 -7.09 -4.99 -17.31
CA ASN A 11 -5.74 -5.54 -17.18
C ASN A 11 -4.91 -4.78 -16.14
N TRP A 12 -5.16 -3.48 -15.96
CA TRP A 12 -4.57 -2.71 -14.88
C TRP A 12 -5.09 -3.18 -13.50
N VAL A 13 -6.40 -3.39 -13.36
CA VAL A 13 -7.01 -3.97 -12.14
C VAL A 13 -6.44 -5.35 -11.82
N MET A 14 -6.14 -6.18 -12.83
CA MET A 14 -5.56 -7.51 -12.60
C MET A 14 -4.17 -7.45 -11.95
N TYR A 15 -3.39 -6.41 -12.18
CA TYR A 15 -2.11 -6.26 -11.49
C TYR A 15 -2.28 -6.13 -9.98
N ASP A 16 -3.30 -5.42 -9.48
CA ASP A 16 -3.61 -5.34 -8.05
C ASP A 16 -3.92 -6.73 -7.45
N VAL A 17 -4.59 -7.59 -8.20
CA VAL A 17 -4.81 -9.00 -7.80
C VAL A 17 -3.48 -9.74 -7.61
N GLY A 18 -2.52 -9.49 -8.49
CA GLY A 18 -1.20 -10.14 -8.44
C GLY A 18 -0.35 -9.65 -7.28
N ASN A 19 -0.14 -8.33 -7.19
CA ASN A 19 0.79 -7.74 -6.21
C ASN A 19 0.30 -7.87 -4.77
N SER A 20 -1.02 -7.79 -4.54
CA SER A 20 -1.62 -7.88 -3.21
C SER A 20 -1.35 -9.23 -2.55
N ALA A 21 -1.16 -10.30 -3.33
CA ALA A 21 -0.79 -11.61 -2.80
C ALA A 21 0.60 -11.58 -2.13
N LEU A 22 1.57 -10.94 -2.77
CA LEU A 22 2.92 -10.80 -2.20
C LEU A 22 2.93 -9.84 -1.01
N VAL A 23 2.13 -8.76 -1.06
CA VAL A 23 1.95 -7.86 0.10
C VAL A 23 1.42 -8.63 1.30
N LEU A 24 0.39 -9.47 1.10
CA LEU A 24 -0.21 -10.26 2.18
C LEU A 24 0.76 -11.32 2.72
N LEU A 25 1.51 -11.99 1.85
CA LEU A 25 2.55 -12.95 2.26
C LEU A 25 3.65 -12.26 3.08
N ASN A 26 4.15 -11.11 2.62
CA ASN A 26 5.20 -10.33 3.28
C ASN A 26 4.81 -9.84 4.67
N THR A 27 3.54 -9.57 4.90
CA THR A 27 3.06 -9.08 6.21
C THR A 27 2.69 -10.19 7.17
N SER A 28 2.46 -11.41 6.69
CA SER A 28 1.95 -12.52 7.53
C SER A 28 2.95 -13.69 7.66
N VAL A 29 3.38 -14.27 6.55
CA VAL A 29 4.17 -15.52 6.54
C VAL A 29 5.67 -15.25 6.64
N VAL A 30 6.16 -14.22 5.94
CA VAL A 30 7.61 -13.97 5.82
C VAL A 30 8.29 -13.66 7.17
N PRO A 31 7.69 -12.86 8.09
CA PRO A 31 8.28 -12.66 9.42
C PRO A 31 8.39 -13.95 10.22
N ILE A 32 7.38 -14.82 10.13
CA ILE A 32 7.37 -16.13 10.81
C ILE A 32 8.47 -17.02 10.23
N TYR A 33 8.61 -17.07 8.92
CA TYR A 33 9.68 -17.83 8.26
C TYR A 33 11.07 -17.32 8.63
N PHE A 34 11.28 -16.00 8.65
CA PHE A 34 12.55 -15.39 9.08
C PHE A 34 12.92 -15.81 10.50
N ASN A 35 11.97 -15.79 11.43
CA ASN A 35 12.20 -16.24 12.80
C ASN A 35 12.53 -17.73 12.85
N ALA A 36 11.86 -18.56 12.07
CA ALA A 36 12.06 -20.00 12.04
C ALA A 36 13.42 -20.44 11.47
N ILE A 37 14.00 -19.68 10.52
CA ILE A 37 15.35 -19.98 9.98
C ILE A 37 16.48 -19.39 10.79
N ASN A 38 16.20 -18.56 11.80
CA ASN A 38 17.20 -17.88 12.62
C ASN A 38 17.22 -18.46 14.04
N THR A 39 17.47 -19.77 14.12
CA THR A 39 17.49 -20.52 15.38
C THR A 39 18.66 -20.07 16.25
N GLY A 40 18.38 -19.66 17.50
CA GLY A 40 19.39 -19.26 18.48
C GLY A 40 19.58 -17.75 18.64
N ALA A 41 18.98 -16.91 17.83
CA ALA A 41 18.97 -15.47 18.05
C ALA A 41 17.96 -15.08 19.15
N HIS A 42 18.30 -14.04 19.91
CA HIS A 42 17.38 -13.52 20.91
C HIS A 42 16.14 -12.87 20.25
N PRO A 43 14.91 -13.04 20.77
CA PRO A 43 13.68 -12.48 20.16
C PRO A 43 13.77 -10.98 19.86
N ALA A 44 14.41 -10.19 20.74
CA ALA A 44 14.59 -8.74 20.51
C ALA A 44 15.49 -8.44 19.30
N GLU A 45 16.50 -9.28 19.02
CA GLU A 45 17.37 -9.13 17.85
C GLU A 45 16.61 -9.42 16.55
N LEU A 46 15.73 -10.43 16.56
CA LEU A 46 14.87 -10.77 15.41
C LEU A 46 13.92 -9.63 15.06
N VAL A 47 13.23 -9.08 16.07
CA VAL A 47 12.33 -7.94 15.89
C VAL A 47 13.09 -6.72 15.35
N THR A 48 14.27 -6.43 15.91
CA THR A 48 15.10 -5.30 15.49
C THR A 48 15.61 -5.49 14.06
N ALA A 49 16.12 -6.69 13.72
CA ALA A 49 16.60 -6.99 12.38
C ALA A 49 15.48 -6.87 11.33
N TRP A 50 14.28 -7.36 11.65
CA TRP A 50 13.12 -7.25 10.78
C TRP A 50 12.66 -5.79 10.59
N ALA A 51 12.56 -5.02 11.68
CA ALA A 51 12.20 -3.60 11.63
C ALA A 51 13.21 -2.79 10.81
N ASN A 52 14.52 -3.05 11.00
CA ASN A 52 15.57 -2.41 10.22
C ASN A 52 15.46 -2.74 8.73
N ALA A 53 15.19 -4.00 8.37
CA ALA A 53 15.01 -4.43 6.99
C ALA A 53 13.84 -3.69 6.31
N GLN A 54 12.70 -3.57 6.99
CA GLN A 54 11.54 -2.83 6.51
C GLN A 54 11.84 -1.32 6.35
N THR A 55 12.53 -0.75 7.32
CA THR A 55 12.93 0.66 7.31
C THR A 55 13.90 0.96 6.15
N ILE A 56 14.91 0.12 5.95
CA ILE A 56 15.86 0.27 4.83
C ILE A 56 15.13 0.18 3.49
N ALA A 57 14.26 -0.83 3.31
CA ALA A 57 13.50 -0.97 2.08
C ALA A 57 12.65 0.28 1.80
N SER A 58 11.95 0.79 2.80
CA SER A 58 11.10 1.98 2.68
C SER A 58 11.91 3.24 2.38
N LEU A 59 13.03 3.45 3.07
CA LEU A 59 13.94 4.58 2.84
C LEU A 59 14.49 4.60 1.42
N VAL A 60 14.98 3.44 0.94
CA VAL A 60 15.51 3.31 -0.42
C VAL A 60 14.44 3.66 -1.45
N VAL A 61 13.25 3.11 -1.32
CA VAL A 61 12.13 3.41 -2.23
C VAL A 61 11.78 4.90 -2.20
N ALA A 62 11.65 5.49 -1.00
CA ALA A 62 11.29 6.91 -0.86
C ALA A 62 12.31 7.85 -1.49
N LEU A 63 13.61 7.54 -1.39
CA LEU A 63 14.67 8.35 -2.01
C LEU A 63 14.76 8.13 -3.52
N LEU A 64 14.54 6.89 -3.99
CA LEU A 64 14.68 6.55 -5.40
C LEU A 64 13.47 6.98 -6.24
N MET A 65 12.24 6.86 -5.71
CA MET A 65 11.04 7.00 -6.54
C MET A 65 10.83 8.38 -7.15
N PRO A 66 11.05 9.51 -6.49
CA PRO A 66 10.96 10.80 -7.15
C PRO A 66 11.97 10.94 -8.29
N ILE A 67 13.21 10.45 -8.09
CA ILE A 67 14.29 10.52 -9.10
C ILE A 67 13.93 9.66 -10.31
N LEU A 68 13.64 8.38 -10.08
CA LEU A 68 13.33 7.43 -11.15
C LEU A 68 11.97 7.72 -11.80
N GLY A 69 11.02 8.25 -11.03
CA GLY A 69 9.74 8.74 -11.51
C GLY A 69 9.90 9.87 -12.53
N SER A 70 10.77 10.85 -12.24
CA SER A 70 11.07 11.93 -13.18
C SER A 70 11.68 11.40 -14.49
N LEU A 71 12.51 10.35 -14.44
CA LEU A 71 13.07 9.69 -15.63
C LEU A 71 12.03 8.81 -16.35
N ALA A 72 11.10 8.23 -15.61
CA ALA A 72 10.03 7.42 -16.18
C ALA A 72 8.94 8.24 -16.87
N ASP A 73 8.85 9.55 -16.57
CA ASP A 73 7.91 10.46 -17.22
C ASP A 73 8.25 10.74 -18.68
N TYR A 74 9.45 10.45 -19.15
CA TYR A 74 9.75 10.53 -20.59
C TYR A 74 9.01 9.44 -21.37
N ALA A 75 8.55 9.80 -22.57
CA ALA A 75 7.75 8.94 -23.43
C ALA A 75 8.37 7.54 -23.63
N GLY A 76 7.59 6.50 -23.34
CA GLY A 76 7.98 5.10 -23.47
C GLY A 76 8.87 4.54 -22.35
N ASN A 77 9.19 5.33 -21.33
CA ASN A 77 10.05 4.87 -20.22
C ASN A 77 9.26 4.26 -19.05
N LYS A 78 8.03 4.72 -18.77
CA LYS A 78 7.22 4.26 -17.63
C LYS A 78 7.13 2.74 -17.55
N ILE A 79 6.78 2.10 -18.67
CA ILE A 79 6.67 0.63 -18.73
C ILE A 79 8.03 -0.08 -18.52
N LYS A 80 9.14 0.52 -18.95
CA LYS A 80 10.47 -0.07 -18.78
C LYS A 80 10.89 -0.06 -17.32
N PHE A 81 10.68 1.06 -16.61
CA PHE A 81 10.94 1.14 -15.17
C PHE A 81 10.04 0.21 -14.37
N PHE A 82 8.73 0.21 -14.68
CA PHE A 82 7.80 -0.75 -14.08
C PHE A 82 8.26 -2.19 -14.26
N MET A 83 8.57 -2.59 -15.49
CA MET A 83 9.01 -3.95 -15.81
C MET A 83 10.35 -4.30 -15.13
N GLY A 84 11.30 -3.38 -15.07
CA GLY A 84 12.57 -3.59 -14.39
C GLY A 84 12.40 -3.90 -12.91
N PHE A 85 11.63 -3.08 -12.18
CA PHE A 85 11.36 -3.31 -10.76
C PHE A 85 10.47 -4.52 -10.51
N PHE A 86 9.46 -4.76 -11.34
CA PHE A 86 8.64 -5.95 -11.29
C PHE A 86 9.48 -7.23 -11.44
N LEU A 87 10.32 -7.30 -12.47
CA LEU A 87 11.18 -8.48 -12.69
C LEU A 87 12.19 -8.67 -11.56
N THR A 88 12.80 -7.60 -11.06
CA THR A 88 13.71 -7.66 -9.91
C THR A 88 12.97 -8.21 -8.69
N GLY A 89 11.79 -7.67 -8.36
CA GLY A 89 10.98 -8.16 -7.25
C GLY A 89 10.54 -9.61 -7.44
N LEU A 90 10.11 -10.00 -8.65
CA LEU A 90 9.70 -11.36 -8.96
C LEU A 90 10.84 -12.37 -8.82
N VAL A 91 12.00 -12.10 -9.41
CA VAL A 91 13.17 -13.00 -9.32
C VAL A 91 13.60 -13.18 -7.87
N LEU A 92 13.62 -12.09 -7.09
CA LEU A 92 13.99 -12.15 -5.68
C LEU A 92 12.90 -12.81 -4.81
N CYS A 93 11.62 -12.66 -5.15
CA CYS A 93 10.54 -13.41 -4.52
C CYS A 93 10.73 -14.93 -4.73
N LEU A 94 10.98 -15.35 -5.97
CA LEU A 94 11.24 -16.77 -6.28
C LEU A 94 12.55 -17.27 -5.62
N ALA A 95 13.57 -16.44 -5.52
CA ALA A 95 14.83 -16.77 -4.86
C ALA A 95 14.66 -17.04 -3.35
N GLN A 96 13.67 -16.45 -2.69
CA GLN A 96 13.36 -16.75 -1.28
C GLN A 96 12.93 -18.21 -1.04
N ALA A 97 12.56 -18.94 -2.09
CA ALA A 97 12.31 -20.38 -2.00
C ALA A 97 13.60 -21.21 -1.82
N ILE A 98 14.76 -20.66 -2.13
CA ILE A 98 16.06 -21.35 -2.01
C ILE A 98 16.50 -21.30 -0.53
N PRO A 99 16.96 -22.44 0.05
CA PRO A 99 17.54 -22.44 1.39
C PRO A 99 18.74 -21.48 1.48
N MET A 100 18.71 -20.58 2.44
CA MET A 100 19.79 -19.60 2.65
C MET A 100 19.90 -19.22 4.12
N SER A 101 21.02 -18.60 4.52
CA SER A 101 21.18 -18.06 5.87
C SER A 101 20.23 -16.90 6.13
N ALA A 102 19.86 -16.68 7.39
CA ALA A 102 18.94 -15.59 7.77
C ALA A 102 19.43 -14.20 7.32
N ALA A 103 20.74 -13.94 7.34
CA ALA A 103 21.30 -12.67 6.88
C ALA A 103 21.13 -12.48 5.36
N VAL A 104 21.41 -13.52 4.55
CA VAL A 104 21.19 -13.50 3.10
C VAL A 104 19.70 -13.35 2.78
N PHE A 105 18.84 -14.06 3.52
CA PHE A 105 17.39 -13.94 3.37
C PHE A 105 16.91 -12.50 3.58
N LEU A 106 17.38 -11.82 4.64
CA LEU A 106 17.02 -10.41 4.86
C LEU A 106 17.45 -9.51 3.71
N VAL A 107 18.64 -9.69 3.14
CA VAL A 107 19.09 -8.91 1.98
C VAL A 107 18.17 -9.17 0.78
N VAL A 108 17.88 -10.44 0.47
CA VAL A 108 16.97 -10.82 -0.63
C VAL A 108 15.58 -10.26 -0.39
N TYR A 109 15.08 -10.32 0.84
CA TYR A 109 13.78 -9.73 1.22
C TYR A 109 13.75 -8.22 1.03
N VAL A 110 14.75 -7.48 1.49
CA VAL A 110 14.84 -6.01 1.31
C VAL A 110 14.82 -5.66 -0.17
N LEU A 111 15.63 -6.31 -0.99
CA LEU A 111 15.68 -6.05 -2.42
C LEU A 111 14.37 -6.44 -3.14
N CYS A 112 13.74 -7.57 -2.73
CA CYS A 112 12.42 -7.97 -3.22
C CYS A 112 11.35 -6.92 -2.89
N THR A 113 11.35 -6.42 -1.65
CA THR A 113 10.42 -5.40 -1.17
C THR A 113 10.63 -4.06 -1.89
N ILE A 114 11.88 -3.68 -2.17
CA ILE A 114 12.20 -2.52 -3.02
C ILE A 114 11.62 -2.72 -4.42
N GLY A 115 11.80 -3.89 -5.03
CA GLY A 115 11.25 -4.22 -6.34
C GLY A 115 9.73 -4.14 -6.38
N LEU A 116 9.06 -4.76 -5.41
CA LEU A 116 7.60 -4.73 -5.27
C LEU A 116 7.09 -3.30 -5.13
N ASN A 117 7.59 -2.59 -4.13
CA ASN A 117 7.13 -1.25 -3.78
C ASN A 117 7.38 -0.24 -4.90
N SER A 118 8.55 -0.31 -5.54
CA SER A 118 8.86 0.56 -6.68
C SER A 118 7.96 0.26 -7.89
N SER A 119 7.68 -1.01 -8.17
CA SER A 119 6.74 -1.38 -9.24
C SER A 119 5.33 -0.86 -8.96
N MET A 120 4.89 -0.88 -7.70
CA MET A 120 3.58 -0.33 -7.30
C MET A 120 3.49 1.19 -7.52
N THR A 121 4.55 1.96 -7.26
CA THR A 121 4.57 3.40 -7.53
C THR A 121 4.37 3.71 -9.02
N PHE A 122 5.07 3.00 -9.90
CA PHE A 122 4.87 3.15 -11.36
C PHE A 122 3.49 2.68 -11.80
N TYR A 123 2.99 1.60 -11.21
CA TYR A 123 1.63 1.11 -11.46
C TYR A 123 0.57 2.14 -11.07
N ASP A 124 0.69 2.78 -9.91
CA ASP A 124 -0.22 3.83 -9.48
C ASP A 124 -0.19 5.03 -10.45
N ALA A 125 0.99 5.42 -10.91
CA ALA A 125 1.15 6.46 -11.91
C ALA A 125 0.57 6.10 -13.30
N MET A 126 0.47 4.80 -13.64
CA MET A 126 -0.20 4.35 -14.87
C MET A 126 -1.70 4.62 -14.87
N LEU A 127 -2.33 4.84 -13.72
CA LEU A 127 -3.76 5.11 -13.63
C LEU A 127 -4.17 6.30 -14.50
N THR A 128 -3.33 7.33 -14.62
CA THR A 128 -3.57 8.50 -15.47
C THR A 128 -3.57 8.16 -16.96
N ASP A 129 -2.83 7.14 -17.38
CA ASP A 129 -2.78 6.68 -18.79
C ASP A 129 -3.91 5.70 -19.13
N VAL A 130 -4.33 4.92 -18.12
CA VAL A 130 -5.23 3.76 -18.29
C VAL A 130 -6.69 4.19 -18.44
N THR A 131 -7.08 5.28 -17.78
CA THR A 131 -8.48 5.73 -17.73
C THR A 131 -8.62 7.25 -17.82
N THR A 132 -9.86 7.74 -17.82
CA THR A 132 -10.18 9.17 -17.79
C THR A 132 -10.52 9.61 -16.36
N ASP A 133 -10.52 10.92 -16.11
CA ASP A 133 -10.80 11.49 -14.78
C ASP A 133 -12.17 11.09 -14.23
N GLU A 134 -13.19 11.00 -15.12
CA GLU A 134 -14.56 10.62 -14.74
C GLU A 134 -14.67 9.16 -14.28
N ARG A 135 -13.77 8.29 -14.78
CA ARG A 135 -13.78 6.86 -14.50
C ARG A 135 -12.74 6.46 -13.45
N MET A 136 -11.81 7.36 -13.13
CA MET A 136 -10.63 7.08 -12.32
C MET A 136 -10.99 6.52 -10.94
N ASP A 137 -12.03 7.06 -10.27
CA ASP A 137 -12.50 6.56 -8.99
C ASP A 137 -12.98 5.10 -9.05
N SER A 138 -13.76 4.78 -10.09
CA SER A 138 -14.29 3.42 -10.28
C SER A 138 -13.17 2.42 -10.61
N VAL A 139 -12.23 2.80 -11.46
CA VAL A 139 -11.09 1.95 -11.86
C VAL A 139 -10.15 1.72 -10.67
N SER A 140 -9.77 2.79 -9.96
CA SER A 140 -8.92 2.70 -8.77
C SER A 140 -9.56 1.85 -7.67
N SER A 141 -10.83 2.07 -7.39
CA SER A 141 -11.58 1.29 -6.38
C SER A 141 -11.74 -0.18 -6.76
N SER A 142 -11.87 -0.48 -8.06
CA SER A 142 -11.90 -1.87 -8.54
C SER A 142 -10.54 -2.56 -8.38
N GLY A 143 -9.42 -1.84 -8.57
CA GLY A 143 -8.09 -2.37 -8.31
C GLY A 143 -7.98 -2.87 -6.88
N TYR A 144 -8.25 -2.01 -5.90
CA TYR A 144 -8.24 -2.39 -4.49
C TYR A 144 -9.23 -3.50 -4.17
N ALA A 145 -10.47 -3.42 -4.66
CA ALA A 145 -11.48 -4.45 -4.42
C ALA A 145 -11.00 -5.84 -4.88
N TRP A 146 -10.60 -5.95 -6.14
CA TRP A 146 -10.13 -7.21 -6.67
C TRP A 146 -8.79 -7.66 -6.07
N GLY A 147 -7.95 -6.72 -5.62
CA GLY A 147 -6.74 -7.00 -4.85
C GLY A 147 -7.05 -7.72 -3.55
N TYR A 148 -8.04 -7.26 -2.77
CA TYR A 148 -8.43 -7.89 -1.50
C TYR A 148 -8.87 -9.34 -1.68
N VAL A 149 -9.81 -9.61 -2.58
CA VAL A 149 -10.30 -10.98 -2.81
C VAL A 149 -9.27 -11.83 -3.55
N GLY A 150 -8.60 -11.23 -4.55
CA GLY A 150 -7.62 -11.94 -5.36
C GLY A 150 -6.40 -12.41 -4.58
N SER A 151 -5.95 -11.65 -3.58
CA SER A 151 -4.85 -12.04 -2.69
C SER A 151 -5.23 -13.16 -1.72
N THR A 152 -6.50 -13.26 -1.37
CA THR A 152 -6.99 -14.27 -0.43
C THR A 152 -6.85 -15.69 -1.01
N ILE A 153 -7.01 -15.85 -2.32
CA ILE A 153 -6.93 -17.18 -2.99
C ILE A 153 -5.53 -17.80 -2.82
N PRO A 154 -4.43 -17.18 -3.31
CA PRO A 154 -3.10 -17.76 -3.12
C PRO A 154 -2.70 -17.80 -1.64
N PHE A 155 -3.19 -16.90 -0.79
CA PHE A 155 -2.92 -16.93 0.64
C PHE A 155 -3.52 -18.17 1.31
N ILE A 156 -4.78 -18.51 1.02
CA ILE A 156 -5.39 -19.76 1.52
C ILE A 156 -4.60 -21.00 1.05
N LEU A 157 -4.16 -21.02 -0.20
CA LEU A 157 -3.32 -22.11 -0.72
C LEU A 157 -1.97 -22.19 0.05
N CYS A 158 -1.35 -21.06 0.34
CA CYS A 158 -0.12 -20.99 1.12
C CYS A 158 -0.32 -21.50 2.56
N ILE A 159 -1.39 -21.07 3.24
CA ILE A 159 -1.73 -21.54 4.58
C ILE A 159 -2.04 -23.04 4.60
N ALA A 160 -2.82 -23.51 3.65
CA ALA A 160 -3.12 -24.95 3.51
C ALA A 160 -1.84 -25.77 3.28
N LEU A 161 -0.90 -25.25 2.50
CA LEU A 161 0.40 -25.91 2.27
C LEU A 161 1.26 -25.92 3.52
N ILE A 162 1.34 -24.82 4.28
CA ILE A 162 2.15 -24.72 5.51
C ILE A 162 1.64 -25.71 6.57
N PHE A 163 0.32 -25.77 6.79
CA PHE A 163 -0.25 -26.61 7.85
C PHE A 163 -0.56 -28.04 7.41
N GLY A 164 -0.98 -28.25 6.17
CA GLY A 164 -1.35 -29.56 5.64
C GLY A 164 -0.20 -30.29 4.92
N GLY A 165 0.73 -29.55 4.34
CA GLY A 165 1.85 -30.11 3.56
C GLY A 165 2.72 -31.11 4.31
N PRO A 166 3.07 -30.89 5.59
CA PRO A 166 3.86 -31.87 6.36
C PRO A 166 3.18 -33.24 6.45
N SER A 167 1.89 -33.29 6.66
CA SER A 167 1.13 -34.54 6.78
C SER A 167 0.76 -35.17 5.43
N ILE A 168 0.54 -34.36 4.39
CA ILE A 168 0.07 -34.83 3.07
C ILE A 168 1.25 -35.14 2.14
N LEU A 169 2.28 -34.29 2.13
CA LEU A 169 3.41 -34.37 1.19
C LEU A 169 4.68 -34.97 1.84
N GLY A 170 4.69 -35.17 3.16
CA GLY A 170 5.87 -35.63 3.88
C GLY A 170 7.05 -34.64 3.88
N LEU A 171 6.79 -33.35 3.60
CA LEU A 171 7.78 -32.28 3.60
C LEU A 171 7.83 -31.61 4.97
N ASP A 172 9.01 -31.07 5.34
CA ASP A 172 9.09 -30.26 6.54
C ASP A 172 8.39 -28.90 6.36
N THR A 173 7.95 -28.30 7.46
CA THR A 173 7.21 -27.01 7.47
C THR A 173 7.99 -25.87 6.82
N LEU A 174 9.33 -25.83 6.96
CA LEU A 174 10.16 -24.82 6.33
C LEU A 174 10.15 -24.95 4.80
N THR A 175 10.22 -26.19 4.30
CA THR A 175 10.11 -26.46 2.85
C THR A 175 8.73 -26.10 2.32
N CYS A 176 7.65 -26.45 3.05
CA CYS A 176 6.30 -26.01 2.69
C CYS A 176 6.20 -24.49 2.65
N THR A 177 6.80 -23.79 3.62
CA THR A 177 6.81 -22.31 3.63
C THR A 177 7.60 -21.75 2.44
N ARG A 178 8.75 -22.33 2.08
CA ARG A 178 9.51 -21.93 0.88
C ARG A 178 8.70 -22.06 -0.41
N LEU A 179 7.90 -23.09 -0.56
CA LEU A 179 7.03 -23.29 -1.72
C LEU A 179 5.97 -22.17 -1.85
N THR A 180 5.58 -21.50 -0.75
CA THR A 180 4.64 -20.35 -0.81
C THR A 180 5.19 -19.18 -1.60
N PHE A 181 6.51 -18.97 -1.61
CA PHE A 181 7.14 -17.94 -2.43
C PHE A 181 6.99 -18.22 -3.92
N LEU A 182 7.07 -19.51 -4.32
CA LEU A 182 6.86 -19.92 -5.72
C LEU A 182 5.40 -19.72 -6.14
N ILE A 183 4.44 -20.12 -5.29
CA ILE A 183 3.00 -19.94 -5.55
C ILE A 183 2.70 -18.45 -5.72
N THR A 184 3.17 -17.62 -4.80
CA THR A 184 2.90 -16.18 -4.80
C THR A 184 3.61 -15.48 -5.97
N GLY A 185 4.85 -15.84 -6.27
CA GLY A 185 5.58 -15.31 -7.42
C GLY A 185 4.92 -15.67 -8.75
N ALA A 186 4.49 -16.93 -8.91
CA ALA A 186 3.75 -17.36 -10.09
C ALA A 186 2.40 -16.65 -10.24
N TRP A 187 1.70 -16.43 -9.12
CA TRP A 187 0.46 -15.65 -9.09
C TRP A 187 0.71 -14.20 -9.53
N TRP A 188 1.70 -13.53 -8.95
CA TRP A 188 2.04 -12.16 -9.32
C TRP A 188 2.42 -12.04 -10.80
N LEU A 189 3.23 -12.98 -11.32
CA LEU A 189 3.59 -13.03 -12.74
C LEU A 189 2.35 -13.19 -13.63
N ALA A 190 1.50 -14.18 -13.33
CA ALA A 190 0.32 -14.49 -14.14
C ALA A 190 -0.62 -13.28 -14.30
N PHE A 191 -0.85 -12.55 -13.22
CA PHE A 191 -1.73 -11.38 -13.21
C PHE A 191 -1.06 -10.08 -13.71
N THR A 192 0.27 -10.04 -13.82
CA THR A 192 1.01 -8.91 -14.41
C THR A 192 1.10 -8.98 -15.93
N ILE A 193 1.20 -10.17 -16.52
CA ILE A 193 1.34 -10.37 -17.98
C ILE A 193 0.28 -9.61 -18.80
N PRO A 194 -1.03 -9.61 -18.45
CA PRO A 194 -2.04 -8.89 -19.22
C PRO A 194 -1.78 -7.39 -19.30
N LEU A 195 -1.31 -6.77 -18.21
CA LEU A 195 -0.95 -5.35 -18.19
C LEU A 195 0.26 -5.08 -19.09
N LEU A 196 1.33 -5.87 -18.98
CA LEU A 196 2.53 -5.71 -19.80
C LEU A 196 2.24 -5.77 -21.32
N ARG A 197 1.27 -6.62 -21.70
CA ARG A 197 0.88 -6.80 -23.12
C ARG A 197 0.00 -5.69 -23.68
N THR A 198 -0.68 -4.92 -22.83
CA THR A 198 -1.72 -3.97 -23.28
C THR A 198 -1.40 -2.52 -22.94
N TYR A 199 -0.55 -2.27 -21.96
CA TYR A 199 -0.24 -0.93 -21.53
C TYR A 199 0.57 -0.16 -22.59
N LYS A 200 0.15 1.08 -22.81
CA LYS A 200 0.87 2.08 -23.61
C LYS A 200 0.81 3.40 -22.86
N GLN A 201 1.95 4.03 -22.65
CA GLN A 201 2.05 5.34 -22.05
C GLN A 201 1.37 6.37 -22.97
N ARG A 202 0.38 7.09 -22.43
CA ARG A 202 -0.37 8.14 -23.16
C ARG A 202 0.22 9.51 -22.90
N PHE A 203 0.60 9.78 -21.66
CA PHE A 203 1.17 11.04 -21.23
C PHE A 203 2.63 10.88 -20.90
N GLY A 204 3.47 11.79 -21.40
CA GLY A 204 4.91 11.75 -21.16
C GLY A 204 5.57 13.03 -21.65
N LYS A 205 6.73 13.32 -21.06
CA LYS A 205 7.59 14.44 -21.51
C LYS A 205 8.28 14.09 -22.81
N GLU A 206 8.36 15.01 -23.73
CA GLU A 206 9.24 14.87 -24.88
C GLU A 206 10.71 15.03 -24.46
N ARG A 207 11.61 14.33 -25.13
CA ARG A 207 13.05 14.50 -24.93
C ARG A 207 13.50 15.77 -25.60
N GLU A 208 13.74 16.83 -24.86
CA GLU A 208 14.46 18.00 -25.36
C GLU A 208 15.96 17.70 -25.41
N GLY A 209 16.53 17.65 -26.61
CA GLY A 209 17.98 17.61 -26.86
C GLY A 209 18.61 16.22 -26.88
N GLY A 210 19.61 16.08 -27.80
CA GLY A 210 20.37 14.84 -28.06
C GLY A 210 21.03 14.23 -26.81
N ALA A 211 21.71 13.11 -27.00
CA ALA A 211 22.35 12.26 -25.99
C ALA A 211 23.35 13.00 -25.06
N ALA A 212 22.83 13.87 -24.20
CA ALA A 212 23.61 14.40 -23.09
C ALA A 212 23.91 13.25 -22.12
N GLY A 213 25.15 13.17 -21.64
CA GLY A 213 25.62 12.04 -20.84
C GLY A 213 24.77 11.80 -19.61
N VAL A 214 24.71 10.56 -19.15
CA VAL A 214 23.87 10.08 -18.02
C VAL A 214 24.05 10.96 -16.77
N LEU A 215 25.27 11.40 -16.46
CA LEU A 215 25.59 12.29 -15.33
C LEU A 215 24.96 13.68 -15.45
N HIS A 216 24.92 14.25 -16.65
CA HIS A 216 24.27 15.56 -16.90
C HIS A 216 22.76 15.45 -16.68
N ASN A 217 22.15 14.35 -17.14
CA ASN A 217 20.73 14.09 -16.94
C ASN A 217 20.37 13.88 -15.44
N ILE A 218 21.26 13.28 -14.64
CA ILE A 218 21.06 13.13 -13.18
C ILE A 218 21.05 14.51 -12.50
N ALA A 219 22.01 15.39 -12.79
CA ALA A 219 22.05 16.73 -12.22
C ALA A 219 20.82 17.57 -12.60
N LEU A 220 20.36 17.47 -13.86
CA LEU A 220 19.13 18.11 -14.32
C LEU A 220 17.90 17.52 -13.61
N THR A 221 17.90 16.22 -13.32
CA THR A 221 16.83 15.53 -12.60
C THR A 221 16.73 16.07 -11.15
N PHE A 222 17.85 16.20 -10.42
CA PHE A 222 17.84 16.77 -9.08
C PHE A 222 17.33 18.22 -9.06
N LYS A 223 17.76 19.05 -10.01
CA LYS A 223 17.24 20.43 -10.16
C LYS A 223 15.76 20.41 -10.52
N GLY A 224 15.33 19.45 -11.33
CA GLY A 224 13.92 19.20 -11.66
C GLY A 224 13.08 18.85 -10.44
N LEU A 225 13.58 17.96 -9.58
CA LEU A 225 12.89 17.57 -8.33
C LEU A 225 12.68 18.76 -7.38
N LEU A 226 13.69 19.58 -7.17
CA LEU A 226 13.55 20.80 -6.37
C LEU A 226 12.50 21.75 -6.97
N THR A 227 12.46 21.83 -8.30
CA THR A 227 11.44 22.62 -9.00
C THR A 227 10.05 22.03 -8.80
N THR A 228 9.90 20.71 -8.84
CA THR A 228 8.61 20.03 -8.59
C THR A 228 8.19 20.18 -7.13
N MET A 229 9.11 20.03 -6.17
CA MET A 229 8.81 20.32 -4.76
C MET A 229 8.30 21.76 -4.57
N ARG A 230 8.96 22.74 -5.21
CA ARG A 230 8.50 24.14 -5.18
C ARG A 230 7.12 24.30 -5.82
N ARG A 231 6.84 23.64 -6.94
CA ARG A 231 5.51 23.64 -7.58
C ARG A 231 4.44 23.06 -6.66
N ILE A 232 4.72 21.90 -6.03
CA ILE A 232 3.82 21.29 -5.04
C ILE A 232 3.56 22.29 -3.90
N ALA A 233 4.60 22.94 -3.37
CA ALA A 233 4.48 23.91 -2.29
C ALA A 233 3.70 25.18 -2.68
N HIS A 234 3.73 25.58 -3.96
CA HIS A 234 2.98 26.76 -4.45
C HIS A 234 1.55 26.43 -4.88
N ASP A 235 1.25 25.18 -5.23
CA ASP A 235 -0.11 24.75 -5.50
C ASP A 235 -0.84 24.43 -4.20
N ARG A 236 -1.68 25.37 -3.76
CA ARG A 236 -2.40 25.27 -2.48
C ARG A 236 -3.31 24.04 -2.40
N VAL A 237 -3.94 23.61 -3.51
CA VAL A 237 -4.82 22.45 -3.53
C VAL A 237 -4.00 21.18 -3.33
N LEU A 238 -2.94 21.05 -4.10
CA LEU A 238 -2.04 19.88 -4.03
C LEU A 238 -1.32 19.79 -2.68
N LEU A 239 -0.78 20.91 -2.19
CA LEU A 239 -0.09 20.95 -0.90
C LEU A 239 -1.01 20.57 0.26
N VAL A 240 -2.21 21.18 0.33
CA VAL A 240 -3.17 20.89 1.41
C VAL A 240 -3.63 19.44 1.33
N PHE A 241 -3.83 18.89 0.13
CA PHE A 241 -4.18 17.49 -0.03
C PHE A 241 -3.04 16.56 0.44
N MET A 242 -1.80 16.79 0.02
CA MET A 242 -0.66 15.95 0.40
C MET A 242 -0.41 15.97 1.91
N VAL A 243 -0.53 17.13 2.56
CA VAL A 243 -0.40 17.22 4.02
C VAL A 243 -1.59 16.55 4.72
N ALA A 244 -2.81 16.73 4.23
CA ALA A 244 -3.96 16.00 4.74
C ALA A 244 -3.78 14.49 4.60
N PHE A 245 -3.34 14.04 3.41
CA PHE A 245 -3.05 12.64 3.09
C PHE A 245 -2.03 12.05 4.07
N PHE A 246 -0.93 12.73 4.32
CA PHE A 246 0.07 12.29 5.28
C PHE A 246 -0.55 11.98 6.65
N PHE A 247 -1.34 12.89 7.20
CA PHE A 247 -1.94 12.70 8.52
C PHE A 247 -3.00 11.60 8.54
N TYR A 248 -3.98 11.64 7.63
CA TYR A 248 -5.05 10.65 7.73
C TYR A 248 -4.64 9.25 7.30
N ILE A 249 -3.72 9.11 6.31
CA ILE A 249 -3.28 7.79 5.87
C ILE A 249 -2.37 7.14 6.91
N ASP A 250 -1.61 7.93 7.69
CA ASP A 250 -0.88 7.47 8.86
C ASP A 250 -1.85 6.87 9.90
N GLY A 251 -2.89 7.59 10.25
CA GLY A 251 -3.92 7.06 11.15
C GLY A 251 -4.57 5.79 10.62
N VAL A 252 -4.94 5.74 9.34
CA VAL A 252 -5.54 4.56 8.70
C VAL A 252 -4.60 3.36 8.74
N HIS A 253 -3.35 3.53 8.31
CA HIS A 253 -2.36 2.44 8.29
C HIS A 253 -2.00 1.98 9.69
N THR A 254 -1.93 2.89 10.67
CA THR A 254 -1.68 2.54 12.07
C THR A 254 -2.81 1.71 12.64
N VAL A 255 -4.08 2.06 12.40
CA VAL A 255 -5.23 1.23 12.80
C VAL A 255 -5.13 -0.18 12.20
N ILE A 256 -4.84 -0.29 10.90
CA ILE A 256 -4.75 -1.58 10.21
C ILE A 256 -3.58 -2.42 10.76
N SER A 257 -2.41 -1.82 10.94
CA SER A 257 -1.20 -2.55 11.36
C SER A 257 -1.20 -2.93 12.83
N MET A 258 -1.84 -2.15 13.69
CA MET A 258 -1.85 -2.38 15.14
C MET A 258 -3.08 -3.13 15.65
N ALA A 259 -4.12 -3.33 14.82
CA ALA A 259 -5.35 -3.97 15.25
C ALA A 259 -5.14 -5.33 15.93
N THR A 260 -4.33 -6.20 15.30
CA THR A 260 -4.04 -7.54 15.86
C THR A 260 -3.20 -7.48 17.13
N SER A 261 -2.21 -6.61 17.20
CA SER A 261 -1.38 -6.44 18.40
C SER A 261 -2.20 -5.90 19.56
N TYR A 262 -3.11 -4.96 19.29
CA TYR A 262 -4.01 -4.43 20.30
C TYR A 262 -5.02 -5.48 20.75
N GLY A 263 -5.62 -6.25 19.84
CA GLY A 263 -6.50 -7.36 20.17
C GLY A 263 -5.80 -8.44 21.02
N ALA A 264 -4.55 -8.77 20.69
CA ALA A 264 -3.73 -9.71 21.47
C ALA A 264 -3.44 -9.18 22.89
N ALA A 265 -3.15 -7.88 23.02
CA ALA A 265 -2.95 -7.24 24.33
C ALA A 265 -4.21 -7.27 25.22
N LEU A 266 -5.41 -7.33 24.62
CA LEU A 266 -6.68 -7.53 25.32
C LEU A 266 -7.00 -9.01 25.62
N GLY A 267 -6.10 -9.94 25.29
CA GLY A 267 -6.27 -11.37 25.53
C GLY A 267 -7.17 -12.10 24.53
N ILE A 268 -7.43 -11.52 23.36
CA ILE A 268 -8.23 -12.17 22.30
C ILE A 268 -7.38 -13.28 21.66
N ASP A 269 -7.98 -14.45 21.48
CA ASP A 269 -7.33 -15.62 20.88
C ASP A 269 -6.80 -15.32 19.46
N SER A 270 -5.59 -15.81 19.16
CA SER A 270 -4.91 -15.56 17.89
C SER A 270 -5.69 -16.07 16.66
N THR A 271 -6.46 -17.16 16.81
CA THR A 271 -7.31 -17.69 15.75
C THR A 271 -8.42 -16.69 15.40
N GLN A 272 -9.03 -16.09 16.42
CA GLN A 272 -10.05 -15.05 16.25
C GLN A 272 -9.48 -13.82 15.53
N LEU A 273 -8.26 -13.40 15.90
CA LEU A 273 -7.59 -12.26 15.26
C LEU A 273 -7.33 -12.51 13.77
N VAL A 274 -6.82 -13.71 13.43
CA VAL A 274 -6.55 -14.07 12.02
C VAL A 274 -7.84 -14.19 11.21
N LEU A 275 -8.88 -14.82 11.76
CA LEU A 275 -10.18 -14.93 11.09
C LEU A 275 -10.82 -13.55 10.86
N ALA A 276 -10.73 -12.65 11.82
CA ALA A 276 -11.23 -11.29 11.68
C ALA A 276 -10.50 -10.51 10.57
N LEU A 277 -9.16 -10.69 10.40
CA LEU A 277 -8.43 -10.12 9.27
C LEU A 277 -8.94 -10.64 7.92
N LEU A 278 -9.24 -11.93 7.81
CA LEU A 278 -9.83 -12.50 6.58
C LEU A 278 -11.20 -11.88 6.29
N VAL A 279 -12.04 -11.74 7.32
CA VAL A 279 -13.36 -11.09 7.14
C VAL A 279 -13.20 -9.63 6.71
N THR A 280 -12.21 -8.91 7.25
CA THR A 280 -11.89 -7.55 6.79
C THR A 280 -11.66 -7.50 5.27
N GLN A 281 -10.92 -8.46 4.70
CA GLN A 281 -10.68 -8.53 3.25
C GLN A 281 -11.97 -8.77 2.45
N PHE A 282 -12.84 -9.69 2.91
CA PHE A 282 -14.11 -9.96 2.27
C PHE A 282 -15.09 -8.79 2.33
N VAL A 283 -15.10 -8.04 3.43
CA VAL A 283 -15.92 -6.82 3.58
C VAL A 283 -15.36 -5.69 2.74
N ALA A 284 -14.04 -5.56 2.65
CA ALA A 284 -13.38 -4.49 1.88
C ALA A 284 -13.67 -4.60 0.37
N PHE A 285 -13.88 -5.81 -0.16
CA PHE A 285 -14.17 -6.02 -1.58
C PHE A 285 -15.44 -5.28 -2.04
N PRO A 286 -16.65 -5.59 -1.54
CA PRO A 286 -17.86 -4.88 -1.97
C PRO A 286 -17.84 -3.40 -1.58
N SER A 287 -17.26 -3.07 -0.42
CA SER A 287 -17.18 -1.70 0.07
C SER A 287 -16.35 -0.81 -0.85
N ALA A 288 -15.19 -1.24 -1.31
CA ALA A 288 -14.38 -0.48 -2.26
C ALA A 288 -15.15 -0.20 -3.57
N ILE A 289 -15.86 -1.19 -4.10
CA ILE A 289 -16.70 -1.02 -5.31
C ILE A 289 -17.81 0.02 -5.07
N ILE A 290 -18.46 -0.03 -3.90
CA ILE A 290 -19.50 0.93 -3.52
C ILE A 290 -18.92 2.34 -3.43
N TYR A 291 -17.75 2.49 -2.79
CA TYR A 291 -17.06 3.77 -2.69
C TYR A 291 -16.73 4.37 -4.06
N GLY A 292 -16.19 3.57 -4.99
CA GLY A 292 -15.91 4.02 -6.35
C GLY A 292 -17.14 4.48 -7.12
N LYS A 293 -18.30 3.82 -6.91
CA LYS A 293 -19.57 4.23 -7.52
C LYS A 293 -20.16 5.51 -6.89
N LEU A 294 -20.07 5.60 -5.56
CA LEU A 294 -20.58 6.76 -4.83
C LEU A 294 -19.74 8.01 -5.09
N ALA A 295 -18.42 7.86 -5.22
CA ALA A 295 -17.53 8.97 -5.55
C ALA A 295 -17.89 9.65 -6.88
N GLY A 296 -18.36 8.88 -7.88
CA GLY A 296 -18.84 9.44 -9.14
C GLY A 296 -20.14 10.26 -9.03
N ARG A 297 -20.89 10.14 -7.91
CA ARG A 297 -22.15 10.88 -7.67
C ARG A 297 -22.00 12.02 -6.67
N VAL A 298 -21.30 11.75 -5.60
CA VAL A 298 -21.15 12.66 -4.43
C VAL A 298 -19.90 13.52 -4.56
N GLY A 299 -18.89 13.02 -5.26
CA GLY A 299 -17.57 13.63 -5.40
C GLY A 299 -16.49 12.84 -4.65
N THR A 300 -15.31 12.76 -5.25
CA THR A 300 -14.16 11.97 -4.71
C THR A 300 -13.73 12.49 -3.34
N LEU A 301 -13.53 13.80 -3.23
CA LEU A 301 -13.05 14.44 -2.00
C LEU A 301 -14.04 14.26 -0.84
N GLN A 302 -15.34 14.40 -1.12
CA GLN A 302 -16.40 14.22 -0.13
C GLN A 302 -16.43 12.78 0.40
N MET A 303 -16.25 11.80 -0.48
CA MET A 303 -16.18 10.39 -0.06
C MET A 303 -14.93 10.07 0.76
N ILE A 304 -13.79 10.72 0.48
CA ILE A 304 -12.59 10.63 1.34
C ILE A 304 -12.88 11.21 2.72
N ILE A 305 -13.53 12.38 2.80
CA ILE A 305 -13.94 13.02 4.05
C ILE A 305 -14.82 12.07 4.88
N VAL A 306 -15.83 11.44 4.26
CA VAL A 306 -16.70 10.46 4.93
C VAL A 306 -15.90 9.28 5.47
N ALA A 307 -14.97 8.74 4.69
CA ALA A 307 -14.15 7.61 5.11
C ALA A 307 -13.23 7.98 6.29
N VAL A 308 -12.56 9.13 6.25
CA VAL A 308 -11.67 9.60 7.33
C VAL A 308 -12.49 9.91 8.59
N ALA A 309 -13.67 10.51 8.46
CA ALA A 309 -14.57 10.73 9.60
C ALA A 309 -15.03 9.41 10.23
N ALA A 310 -15.31 8.38 9.41
CA ALA A 310 -15.61 7.05 9.92
C ALA A 310 -14.41 6.42 10.66
N TYR A 311 -13.19 6.63 10.18
CA TYR A 311 -11.98 6.16 10.89
C TYR A 311 -11.78 6.87 12.24
N VAL A 312 -12.15 8.14 12.40
CA VAL A 312 -12.22 8.79 13.72
C VAL A 312 -13.19 8.03 14.63
N GLY A 313 -14.38 7.68 14.14
CA GLY A 313 -15.34 6.87 14.88
C GLY A 313 -14.81 5.46 15.23
N ILE A 314 -14.09 4.82 14.31
CA ILE A 314 -13.45 3.50 14.51
C ILE A 314 -12.42 3.58 15.65
N VAL A 315 -11.58 4.61 15.68
CA VAL A 315 -10.59 4.82 16.76
C VAL A 315 -11.28 5.05 18.10
N LEU A 316 -12.33 5.88 18.14
CA LEU A 316 -13.13 6.07 19.36
C LEU A 316 -13.77 4.76 19.82
N PHE A 317 -14.34 4.00 18.90
CA PHE A 317 -14.90 2.68 19.22
C PHE A 317 -13.83 1.73 19.77
N ALA A 318 -12.67 1.66 19.13
CA ALA A 318 -11.57 0.80 19.60
C ALA A 318 -11.06 1.21 20.99
N ALA A 319 -10.93 2.51 21.26
CA ALA A 319 -10.40 3.00 22.53
C ALA A 319 -11.39 2.77 23.71
N PHE A 320 -12.69 2.98 23.49
CA PHE A 320 -13.67 2.98 24.59
C PHE A 320 -14.49 1.69 24.73
N PHE A 321 -14.71 0.97 23.63
CA PHE A 321 -15.65 -0.17 23.62
C PHE A 321 -14.98 -1.52 23.36
N LEU A 322 -13.77 -1.56 22.81
CA LEU A 322 -13.11 -2.83 22.46
C LEU A 322 -12.59 -3.54 23.73
N LYS A 323 -13.27 -4.60 24.14
CA LYS A 323 -12.93 -5.40 25.33
C LYS A 323 -12.96 -6.91 25.07
N THR A 324 -13.77 -7.38 24.14
CA THR A 324 -13.99 -8.80 23.86
C THR A 324 -13.78 -9.11 22.36
N ALA A 325 -13.79 -10.39 22.03
CA ALA A 325 -13.68 -10.83 20.64
C ALA A 325 -14.86 -10.32 19.78
N VAL A 326 -16.05 -10.13 20.36
CA VAL A 326 -17.23 -9.66 19.60
C VAL A 326 -17.00 -8.23 19.09
N GLU A 327 -16.56 -7.33 19.95
CA GLU A 327 -16.25 -5.96 19.54
C GLU A 327 -15.07 -5.92 18.56
N PHE A 328 -14.12 -6.86 18.67
CA PHE A 328 -13.03 -6.97 17.70
C PHE A 328 -13.55 -7.38 16.31
N TRP A 329 -14.52 -8.28 16.21
CA TRP A 329 -15.17 -8.61 14.95
C TRP A 329 -15.93 -7.42 14.36
N ILE A 330 -16.62 -6.64 15.20
CA ILE A 330 -17.28 -5.39 14.76
C ILE A 330 -16.23 -4.41 14.22
N LEU A 331 -15.11 -4.23 14.93
CA LEU A 331 -14.01 -3.39 14.51
C LEU A 331 -13.46 -3.83 13.13
N ALA A 332 -13.23 -5.12 12.94
CA ALA A 332 -12.73 -5.68 11.69
C ALA A 332 -13.68 -5.40 10.51
N ILE A 333 -14.99 -5.54 10.72
CA ILE A 333 -16.00 -5.19 9.72
C ILE A 333 -15.98 -3.70 9.41
N LEU A 334 -15.95 -2.84 10.44
CA LEU A 334 -15.89 -1.38 10.25
C LEU A 334 -14.63 -0.95 9.50
N VAL A 335 -13.46 -1.47 9.86
CA VAL A 335 -12.21 -1.22 9.12
C VAL A 335 -12.36 -1.67 7.67
N GLY A 336 -12.86 -2.89 7.42
CA GLY A 336 -13.10 -3.41 6.07
C GLY A 336 -14.02 -2.53 5.23
N MET A 337 -15.04 -1.93 5.85
CA MET A 337 -15.99 -1.04 5.14
C MET A 337 -15.33 0.23 4.58
N PHE A 338 -14.27 0.73 5.18
CA PHE A 338 -13.72 2.05 4.84
C PHE A 338 -12.30 2.00 4.27
N GLN A 339 -11.47 0.98 4.60
CA GLN A 339 -10.06 0.95 4.22
C GLN A 339 -9.84 1.00 2.70
N GLY A 340 -10.59 0.18 1.93
CA GLY A 340 -10.46 0.14 0.48
C GLY A 340 -10.90 1.44 -0.19
N GLY A 341 -11.96 2.05 0.34
CA GLY A 341 -12.49 3.31 -0.15
C GLY A 341 -11.50 4.46 0.04
N VAL A 342 -10.97 4.65 1.25
CA VAL A 342 -10.06 5.76 1.53
C VAL A 342 -8.76 5.67 0.73
N GLN A 343 -8.17 4.48 0.60
CA GLN A 343 -6.92 4.28 -0.15
C GLN A 343 -7.14 4.47 -1.65
N ALA A 344 -8.18 3.82 -2.21
CA ALA A 344 -8.48 3.89 -3.64
C ALA A 344 -8.85 5.30 -4.12
N LEU A 345 -9.66 6.02 -3.33
CA LEU A 345 -10.08 7.38 -3.68
C LEU A 345 -8.97 8.40 -3.47
N SER A 346 -8.07 8.20 -2.50
CA SER A 346 -6.88 9.04 -2.34
C SER A 346 -5.97 8.94 -3.56
N ARG A 347 -5.72 7.71 -4.06
CA ARG A 347 -4.96 7.46 -5.28
C ARG A 347 -5.61 8.11 -6.50
N SER A 348 -6.90 7.96 -6.69
CA SER A 348 -7.61 8.53 -7.83
C SER A 348 -7.72 10.05 -7.75
N TYR A 349 -8.02 10.61 -6.59
CA TYR A 349 -8.08 12.05 -6.38
C TYR A 349 -6.73 12.71 -6.67
N PHE A 350 -5.64 12.12 -6.17
CA PHE A 350 -4.30 12.60 -6.48
C PHE A 350 -4.02 12.59 -7.98
N GLY A 351 -4.34 11.50 -8.68
CA GLY A 351 -4.20 11.39 -10.14
C GLY A 351 -4.98 12.44 -10.93
N LYS A 352 -6.11 12.92 -10.40
CA LYS A 352 -6.93 13.97 -11.03
C LYS A 352 -6.33 15.38 -10.90
N ILE A 353 -5.63 15.65 -9.80
CA ILE A 353 -5.13 17.01 -9.49
C ILE A 353 -3.69 17.27 -9.91
N ILE A 354 -2.96 16.23 -10.35
CA ILE A 354 -1.57 16.35 -10.80
C ILE A 354 -1.46 16.51 -12.33
N PRO A 355 -0.35 17.10 -12.84
CA PRO A 355 -0.02 17.09 -14.26
C PRO A 355 0.23 15.66 -14.76
N LYS A 356 -0.52 15.20 -15.75
CA LYS A 356 -0.48 13.80 -16.24
C LYS A 356 0.86 13.43 -16.88
N GLU A 357 1.53 14.39 -17.52
CA GLU A 357 2.86 14.23 -18.14
C GLU A 357 3.98 14.01 -17.12
N ARG A 358 3.71 14.26 -15.84
CA ARG A 358 4.64 14.10 -14.70
C ARG A 358 4.13 13.13 -13.64
N SER A 359 3.21 12.27 -14.01
CA SER A 359 2.52 11.42 -13.04
C SER A 359 3.47 10.54 -12.22
N ASN A 360 4.54 9.98 -12.80
CA ASN A 360 5.47 9.16 -12.03
C ASN A 360 6.28 9.95 -11.00
N GLU A 361 6.72 11.15 -11.36
CA GLU A 361 7.43 12.05 -10.45
C GLU A 361 6.53 12.43 -9.26
N TYR A 362 5.28 12.81 -9.53
CA TYR A 362 4.33 13.20 -8.48
C TYR A 362 3.90 12.00 -7.62
N TYR A 363 3.62 10.82 -8.21
CA TYR A 363 3.33 9.62 -7.43
C TYR A 363 4.54 9.15 -6.63
N GLY A 364 5.77 9.39 -7.09
CA GLY A 364 6.98 9.19 -6.29
C GLY A 364 6.98 10.02 -5.02
N PHE A 365 6.59 11.29 -5.07
CA PHE A 365 6.39 12.12 -3.87
C PHE A 365 5.21 11.66 -3.01
N PHE A 366 4.10 11.32 -3.62
CA PHE A 366 2.92 10.80 -2.91
C PHE A 366 3.24 9.55 -2.10
N ASP A 367 4.03 8.64 -2.65
CA ASP A 367 4.47 7.42 -1.99
C ASP A 367 5.36 7.69 -0.77
N ILE A 368 6.19 8.75 -0.81
CA ILE A 368 6.96 9.17 0.38
C ILE A 368 6.00 9.40 1.54
N PHE A 369 4.98 10.22 1.32
CA PHE A 369 3.99 10.54 2.36
C PHE A 369 3.23 9.29 2.82
N GLY A 370 2.81 8.41 1.89
CA GLY A 370 2.09 7.18 2.22
C GLY A 370 2.93 6.17 2.99
N ARG A 371 4.22 6.03 2.69
CA ARG A 371 5.10 5.02 3.32
C ARG A 371 5.64 5.46 4.67
N TYR A 372 5.95 6.74 4.83
CA TYR A 372 6.38 7.28 6.14
C TYR A 372 5.21 7.53 7.08
N ALA A 373 3.99 7.52 6.56
CA ALA A 373 2.80 7.74 7.33
C ALA A 373 2.69 6.75 8.50
N SER A 374 2.87 5.46 8.35
CA SER A 374 2.72 4.51 9.48
C SER A 374 3.76 4.64 10.62
N VAL A 375 4.82 5.41 10.41
CA VAL A 375 5.86 5.58 11.43
C VAL A 375 5.43 6.54 12.54
N MET A 376 4.79 7.65 12.20
CA MET A 376 4.38 8.65 13.19
C MET A 376 3.25 8.14 14.08
N GLY A 377 2.27 7.44 13.50
CA GLY A 377 1.15 6.88 14.26
C GLY A 377 1.59 5.79 15.24
N THR A 378 2.46 4.87 14.80
CA THR A 378 2.97 3.81 15.69
C THR A 378 3.86 4.38 16.80
N LEU A 379 4.69 5.39 16.51
CA LEU A 379 5.46 6.09 17.54
C LEU A 379 4.54 6.79 18.54
N LEU A 380 3.50 7.48 18.07
CA LEU A 380 2.54 8.16 18.93
C LEU A 380 1.85 7.18 19.88
N VAL A 381 1.36 6.04 19.35
CA VAL A 381 0.78 4.98 20.17
C VAL A 381 1.79 4.45 21.18
N SER A 382 3.02 4.17 20.79
CA SER A 382 4.07 3.65 21.67
C SER A 382 4.39 4.63 22.81
N VAL A 383 4.60 5.90 22.49
CA VAL A 383 4.91 6.95 23.48
C VAL A 383 3.76 7.14 24.46
N VAL A 384 2.52 7.29 23.95
CA VAL A 384 1.35 7.49 24.81
C VAL A 384 1.12 6.28 25.71
N THR A 385 1.19 5.06 25.17
CA THR A 385 1.04 3.82 25.95
C THR A 385 2.14 3.70 27.02
N SER A 386 3.39 4.04 26.70
CA SER A 386 4.50 3.98 27.67
C SER A 386 4.35 4.99 28.80
N LEU A 387 3.81 6.18 28.52
CA LEU A 387 3.62 7.24 29.51
C LEU A 387 2.37 6.99 30.40
N THR A 388 1.31 6.46 29.82
CA THR A 388 0.03 6.29 30.50
C THR A 388 -0.17 4.89 31.08
N HIS A 389 0.61 3.91 30.63
CA HIS A 389 0.42 2.48 30.89
C HIS A 389 -0.96 1.95 30.48
N ASP A 390 -1.65 2.66 29.57
CA ASP A 390 -2.96 2.32 29.04
C ASP A 390 -2.93 2.19 27.52
N PRO A 391 -3.04 0.97 26.96
CA PRO A 391 -3.09 0.75 25.52
C PRO A 391 -4.26 1.46 24.81
N SER A 392 -5.39 1.68 25.52
CA SER A 392 -6.57 2.34 24.96
C SER A 392 -6.30 3.81 24.69
N LEU A 393 -5.57 4.49 25.56
CA LEU A 393 -5.12 5.87 25.36
C LEU A 393 -4.08 5.96 24.22
N GLY A 394 -3.23 4.93 24.08
CA GLY A 394 -2.35 4.79 22.94
C GLY A 394 -3.14 4.74 21.64
N VAL A 395 -4.15 3.89 21.53
CA VAL A 395 -5.02 3.81 20.34
C VAL A 395 -5.77 5.12 20.13
N LEU A 396 -6.29 5.76 21.19
CA LEU A 396 -7.00 7.04 21.08
C LEU A 396 -6.12 8.14 20.47
N SER A 397 -4.81 8.11 20.72
CA SER A 397 -3.87 9.10 20.17
C SER A 397 -3.82 9.13 18.64
N ILE A 398 -4.15 8.01 17.97
CA ILE A 398 -4.28 7.94 16.50
C ILE A 398 -5.37 8.92 16.02
N GLY A 399 -6.39 9.12 16.84
CA GLY A 399 -7.47 10.06 16.56
C GLY A 399 -6.99 11.49 16.25
N ILE A 400 -5.87 11.92 16.85
CA ILE A 400 -5.28 13.24 16.59
C ILE A 400 -4.89 13.37 15.12
N LEU A 401 -4.22 12.35 14.56
CA LEU A 401 -3.78 12.34 13.17
C LEU A 401 -4.97 12.37 12.21
N LEU A 402 -5.98 11.54 12.49
CA LEU A 402 -7.20 11.47 11.69
C LEU A 402 -7.99 12.78 11.73
N VAL A 403 -8.12 13.42 12.90
CA VAL A 403 -8.81 14.70 13.05
C VAL A 403 -8.06 15.82 12.32
N VAL A 404 -6.73 15.90 12.44
CA VAL A 404 -5.93 16.88 11.68
C VAL A 404 -6.13 16.68 10.19
N GLY A 405 -6.00 15.44 9.70
CA GLY A 405 -6.25 15.09 8.30
C GLY A 405 -7.67 15.48 7.84
N LEU A 406 -8.69 15.16 8.66
CA LEU A 406 -10.09 15.50 8.39
C LEU A 406 -10.33 17.01 8.28
N VAL A 407 -9.81 17.78 9.23
CA VAL A 407 -9.92 19.26 9.22
C VAL A 407 -9.29 19.84 7.96
N MET A 408 -8.12 19.31 7.54
CA MET A 408 -7.45 19.76 6.32
C MET A 408 -8.25 19.37 5.06
N LEU A 409 -8.85 18.18 5.00
CA LEU A 409 -9.72 17.78 3.89
C LEU A 409 -10.98 18.66 3.80
N VAL A 410 -11.60 19.00 4.92
CA VAL A 410 -12.75 19.92 4.96
C VAL A 410 -12.33 21.32 4.49
N LYS A 411 -11.17 21.81 4.92
CA LYS A 411 -10.61 23.07 4.42
C LYS A 411 -10.38 23.02 2.91
N LEU A 412 -9.83 21.93 2.39
CA LEU A 412 -9.62 21.72 0.95
C LEU A 412 -10.96 21.77 0.18
N SER A 413 -11.98 21.08 0.68
CA SER A 413 -13.32 21.08 0.07
C SER A 413 -13.91 22.50 -0.01
N ARG A 414 -13.78 23.30 1.06
CA ARG A 414 -14.21 24.71 1.06
C ARG A 414 -13.41 25.58 0.07
N MET A 415 -12.08 25.33 -0.04
CA MET A 415 -11.26 26.05 -1.01
C MET A 415 -11.65 25.76 -2.46
N GLN A 416 -12.05 24.52 -2.77
CA GLN A 416 -12.52 24.16 -4.11
C GLN A 416 -13.91 24.77 -4.40
N ALA A 417 -14.84 24.71 -3.43
CA ALA A 417 -16.16 25.32 -3.57
C ALA A 417 -16.11 26.85 -3.77
N ALA A 418 -15.11 27.55 -3.20
CA ALA A 418 -14.93 28.99 -3.39
C ALA A 418 -14.30 29.36 -4.75
N ARG A 419 -13.82 28.37 -5.54
CA ARG A 419 -13.22 28.57 -6.87
C ARG A 419 -14.15 28.15 -8.02
N ALA A 420 -15.17 27.35 -7.74
CA ALA A 420 -16.20 26.90 -8.65
C ALA A 420 -17.36 27.93 -8.75
#